data_39e1013ece1fff0560a3c083e8fb9275
#
_entry.id   39e1013ece1fff0560a3c083e8fb9275
#
_cell.length_a   1.000
_cell.length_b   1.000
_cell.length_c   1.000
_cell.angle_alpha   90.00
_cell.angle_beta   90.00
_cell.angle_gamma   90.00
#
_symmetry.space_group_name_H-M   'P 1'
#
loop_
_entity.id
_entity.type
_entity.pdbx_description
1 polymer ?
#
loop_
_entity_poly.entity_id
_entity_poly.type
_entity_poly.pdbx_seq_one_letter_code
_entity_poly.pdbx_strand_id
1 'polypeptide(L)'
;DYIEGWYEGNAERMERALHPELAKRIVRSNQQGQSRLDQMSAMSLVLGTRRGGGKTTPAEKQQKDVTILDVFENAASVKIVASEWVDYLHMAKFNGKWVIVNVLWELKPQKQ
;
A
#
# COMPACT_ATOMS: atom_id res chain seq x y z
N ASP A 1 9.44 1.25 -4.98
CA ASP A 1 8.54 1.26 -6.15
C ASP A 1 7.07 1.47 -5.79
N TYR A 2 6.61 0.88 -4.69
CA TYR A 2 5.20 0.92 -4.30
C TYR A 2 4.73 2.34 -3.98
N ILE A 3 5.29 2.95 -2.93
CA ILE A 3 4.82 4.27 -2.49
C ILE A 3 5.24 5.37 -3.44
N GLU A 4 6.43 5.28 -4.03
CA GLU A 4 6.88 6.23 -5.04
C GLU A 4 6.00 6.14 -6.29
N GLY A 5 5.69 4.92 -6.72
CA GLY A 5 4.83 4.71 -7.87
C GLY A 5 3.46 5.32 -7.69
N TRP A 6 2.91 5.18 -6.48
CA TRP A 6 1.61 5.78 -6.14
C TRP A 6 1.63 7.30 -6.28
N TYR A 7 2.58 7.96 -5.63
CA TYR A 7 2.65 9.42 -5.66
C TYR A 7 2.99 9.97 -7.05
N GLU A 8 3.81 9.24 -7.81
CA GLU A 8 4.17 9.66 -9.19
C GLU A 8 3.07 9.37 -10.19
N GLY A 9 2.12 8.52 -9.84
CA GLY A 9 1.12 8.03 -10.79
C GLY A 9 1.76 7.09 -11.83
N ASN A 10 2.83 6.40 -11.44
CA ASN A 10 3.58 5.51 -12.33
C ASN A 10 3.08 4.08 -12.17
N ALA A 11 2.18 3.68 -13.08
CA ALA A 11 1.54 2.38 -13.03
C ALA A 11 2.54 1.22 -13.17
N GLU A 12 3.59 1.40 -13.97
CA GLU A 12 4.61 0.37 -14.17
C GLU A 12 5.42 0.13 -12.89
N ARG A 13 5.76 1.19 -12.15
CA ARG A 13 6.46 1.05 -10.87
C ARG A 13 5.57 0.35 -9.85
N MET A 14 4.29 0.71 -9.81
CA MET A 14 3.33 0.07 -8.91
C MET A 14 3.21 -1.42 -9.24
N GLU A 15 3.00 -1.75 -10.51
CA GLU A 15 2.84 -3.14 -10.93
C GLU A 15 4.05 -3.99 -10.59
N ARG A 16 5.26 -3.45 -10.77
CA ARG A 16 6.52 -4.13 -10.45
C ARG A 16 6.63 -4.52 -8.99
N ALA A 17 6.03 -3.72 -8.11
CA ALA A 17 6.12 -3.93 -6.67
C ALA A 17 5.16 -4.99 -6.16
N LEU A 18 4.16 -5.38 -6.94
CA LEU A 18 3.04 -6.20 -6.49
C LEU A 18 3.10 -7.60 -7.09
N HIS A 19 2.74 -8.59 -6.27
CA HIS A 19 2.37 -9.90 -6.81
C HIS A 19 0.95 -9.77 -7.40
N PRO A 20 0.67 -10.36 -8.56
CA PRO A 20 -0.67 -10.24 -9.17
C PRO A 20 -1.83 -10.72 -8.28
N GLU A 21 -1.54 -11.62 -7.35
CA GLU A 21 -2.55 -12.19 -6.46
C GLU A 21 -2.55 -11.56 -5.07
N LEU A 22 -1.94 -10.38 -4.90
CA LEU A 22 -1.87 -9.76 -3.58
C LEU A 22 -3.29 -9.50 -3.04
N ALA A 23 -3.38 -9.49 -1.70
CA ALA A 23 -4.58 -9.04 -1.01
C ALA A 23 -4.26 -7.76 -0.27
N LYS A 24 -4.98 -6.69 -0.58
CA LYS A 24 -4.87 -5.42 0.15
C LYS A 24 -6.20 -5.15 0.81
N ARG A 25 -6.19 -5.00 2.15
CA ARG A 25 -7.42 -4.94 2.94
C ARG A 25 -7.38 -3.78 3.92
N ILE A 26 -8.57 -3.23 4.17
CA ILE A 26 -8.78 -2.22 5.19
C ILE A 26 -10.08 -2.54 5.93
N VAL A 27 -10.09 -2.31 7.23
CA VAL A 27 -11.32 -2.39 8.02
C VAL A 27 -11.95 -1.00 8.07
N ARG A 28 -13.20 -0.90 7.65
CA ARG A 28 -13.97 0.35 7.71
C ARG A 28 -15.15 0.14 8.62
N SER A 29 -15.51 1.20 9.36
CA SER A 29 -16.68 1.16 10.25
C SER A 29 -17.69 2.19 9.77
N ASN A 30 -18.98 1.83 9.86
CA ASN A 30 -20.06 2.75 9.52
C ASN A 30 -20.44 3.58 10.75
N GLN A 31 -21.45 4.44 10.61
CA GLN A 31 -21.90 5.33 11.68
C GLN A 31 -22.45 4.58 12.90
N GLN A 32 -22.95 3.36 12.70
CA GLN A 32 -23.45 2.50 13.78
C GLN A 32 -22.34 1.69 14.46
N GLY A 33 -21.09 1.89 14.06
CA GLY A 33 -19.97 1.17 14.63
C GLY A 33 -19.78 -0.24 14.08
N GLN A 34 -20.53 -0.62 13.04
CA GLN A 34 -20.38 -1.92 12.40
C GLN A 34 -19.17 -1.90 11.49
N SER A 35 -18.33 -2.92 11.60
CA SER A 35 -17.11 -3.04 10.82
C SER A 35 -17.29 -3.95 9.63
N ARG A 36 -16.59 -3.64 8.54
CA ARG A 36 -16.51 -4.51 7.37
C ARG A 36 -15.08 -4.51 6.84
N LEU A 37 -14.73 -5.58 6.15
CA LEU A 37 -13.42 -5.72 5.52
C LEU A 37 -13.57 -5.43 4.04
N ASP A 38 -12.88 -4.39 3.57
CA ASP A 38 -12.82 -4.06 2.14
C ASP A 38 -11.52 -4.57 1.57
N GLN A 39 -11.58 -5.16 0.39
CA GLN A 39 -10.42 -5.73 -0.28
C GLN A 39 -10.21 -5.11 -1.64
N MET A 40 -8.94 -4.86 -1.97
CA MET A 40 -8.53 -4.29 -3.24
C MET A 40 -7.53 -5.24 -3.90
N SER A 41 -7.65 -5.45 -5.21
CA SER A 41 -6.75 -6.31 -5.97
C SER A 41 -5.53 -5.54 -6.46
N ALA A 42 -4.52 -6.29 -6.93
CA ALA A 42 -3.36 -5.68 -7.59
C ALA A 42 -3.80 -4.83 -8.79
N MET A 43 -4.72 -5.34 -9.60
CA MET A 43 -5.24 -4.61 -10.76
C MET A 43 -5.87 -3.28 -10.35
N SER A 44 -6.67 -3.28 -9.28
CA SER A 44 -7.30 -2.05 -8.78
C SER A 44 -6.26 -1.02 -8.36
N LEU A 45 -5.18 -1.46 -7.71
CA LEU A 45 -4.09 -0.57 -7.31
C LEU A 45 -3.37 0.02 -8.51
N VAL A 46 -3.07 -0.80 -9.51
CA VAL A 46 -2.39 -0.35 -10.73
C VAL A 46 -3.27 0.67 -11.47
N LEU A 47 -4.56 0.38 -11.60
CA LEU A 47 -5.49 1.30 -12.27
C LEU A 47 -5.66 2.60 -11.48
N GLY A 48 -5.76 2.52 -10.16
CA GLY A 48 -5.85 3.72 -9.31
C GLY A 48 -4.60 4.59 -9.43
N THR A 49 -3.43 3.96 -9.51
CA THR A 49 -2.16 4.65 -9.71
C THR A 49 -2.14 5.35 -11.07
N ARG A 50 -2.57 4.64 -12.12
CA ARG A 50 -2.59 5.20 -13.47
C ARG A 50 -3.52 6.40 -13.59
N ARG A 51 -4.64 6.38 -12.85
CA ARG A 51 -5.57 7.52 -12.80
C ARG A 51 -5.01 8.71 -12.03
N GLY A 52 -3.88 8.55 -11.36
CA GLY A 52 -3.24 9.63 -10.62
C GLY A 52 -3.77 9.83 -9.21
N GLY A 53 -4.27 8.75 -8.57
CA GLY A 53 -4.82 8.84 -7.21
C GLY A 53 -3.87 9.45 -6.20
N GLY A 54 -2.56 9.16 -6.32
CA GLY A 54 -1.55 9.71 -5.41
C GLY A 54 -0.97 11.05 -5.85
N LYS A 55 -1.24 11.47 -7.09
CA LYS A 55 -0.67 12.72 -7.62
C LYS A 55 -1.33 13.96 -7.03
N THR A 56 -2.48 13.81 -6.39
CA THR A 56 -3.18 14.92 -5.75
C THR A 56 -2.48 15.40 -4.48
N THR A 57 -1.57 14.60 -3.93
CA THR A 57 -0.80 14.99 -2.75
C THR A 57 0.39 15.85 -3.19
N PRO A 58 0.48 17.12 -2.75
CA PRO A 58 1.62 17.98 -3.10
C PRO A 58 2.94 17.34 -2.69
N ALA A 59 3.99 17.57 -3.47
CA ALA A 59 5.29 16.95 -3.26
C ALA A 59 5.83 17.19 -1.83
N GLU A 60 5.65 18.39 -1.29
CA GLU A 60 6.13 18.74 0.04
C GLU A 60 5.34 18.05 1.16
N LYS A 61 4.18 17.47 0.86
CA LYS A 61 3.35 16.75 1.83
C LYS A 61 3.42 15.23 1.66
N GLN A 62 4.14 14.75 0.67
CA GLN A 62 4.26 13.31 0.43
C GLN A 62 5.17 12.68 1.50
N GLN A 63 4.61 11.79 2.29
CA GLN A 63 5.36 11.06 3.30
C GLN A 63 5.62 9.63 2.81
N LYS A 64 6.86 9.16 2.92
CA LYS A 64 7.30 7.87 2.39
C LYS A 64 8.24 7.18 3.36
N ASP A 65 7.82 7.04 4.62
CA ASP A 65 8.66 6.44 5.65
C ASP A 65 8.53 4.93 5.62
N VAL A 66 9.57 4.23 5.20
CA VAL A 66 9.60 2.78 5.07
C VAL A 66 10.47 2.19 6.16
N THR A 67 9.92 1.25 6.93
CA THR A 67 10.63 0.54 7.99
C THR A 67 10.47 -0.97 7.77
N ILE A 68 11.58 -1.69 7.65
CA ILE A 68 11.56 -3.15 7.63
C ILE A 68 11.45 -3.61 9.06
N LEU A 69 10.31 -4.26 9.41
CA LEU A 69 10.06 -4.70 10.77
C LEU A 69 10.73 -6.03 11.08
N ASP A 70 10.75 -6.93 10.11
CA ASP A 70 11.36 -8.25 10.30
C ASP A 70 11.58 -8.91 8.94
N VAL A 71 12.64 -9.69 8.83
CA VAL A 71 12.95 -10.48 7.64
C VAL A 71 13.40 -11.87 8.06
N PHE A 72 12.80 -12.89 7.46
CA PHE A 72 13.26 -14.25 7.61
C PHE A 72 13.35 -14.88 6.22
N GLU A 73 14.57 -15.13 5.77
CA GLU A 73 14.84 -15.72 4.44
C GLU A 73 14.09 -15.00 3.32
N ASN A 74 13.03 -15.59 2.79
CA ASN A 74 12.29 -15.06 1.63
C ASN A 74 10.97 -14.39 2.01
N ALA A 75 10.80 -14.06 3.29
CA ALA A 75 9.58 -13.40 3.78
C ALA A 75 9.95 -12.21 4.65
N ALA A 76 9.15 -11.13 4.56
CA ALA A 76 9.41 -9.93 5.33
C ALA A 76 8.12 -9.21 5.70
N SER A 77 8.16 -8.53 6.85
CA SER A 77 7.11 -7.61 7.30
C SER A 77 7.67 -6.19 7.22
N VAL A 78 6.91 -5.29 6.63
CA VAL A 78 7.35 -3.91 6.36
C VAL A 78 6.23 -2.96 6.75
N LYS A 79 6.61 -1.79 7.29
CA LYS A 79 5.66 -0.73 7.59
C LYS A 79 5.97 0.49 6.72
N ILE A 80 4.95 1.08 6.12
CA ILE A 80 5.07 2.33 5.39
C ILE A 80 4.15 3.34 6.04
N VAL A 81 4.69 4.50 6.43
CA VAL A 81 3.88 5.62 6.89
C VAL A 81 3.80 6.59 5.72
N ALA A 82 2.61 6.72 5.17
CA ALA A 82 2.33 7.64 4.08
C ALA A 82 1.69 8.91 4.63
N SER A 83 1.30 9.85 3.76
CA SER A 83 0.74 11.13 4.17
C SER A 83 -0.55 10.98 4.96
N GLU A 84 -1.45 10.10 4.51
CA GLU A 84 -2.80 9.98 5.07
C GLU A 84 -3.12 8.59 5.62
N TRP A 85 -2.20 7.63 5.50
CA TRP A 85 -2.44 6.26 5.94
C TRP A 85 -1.15 5.57 6.36
N VAL A 86 -1.31 4.40 7.00
CA VAL A 86 -0.20 3.51 7.35
C VAL A 86 -0.48 2.16 6.72
N ASP A 87 0.52 1.60 6.04
CA ASP A 87 0.47 0.27 5.45
C ASP A 87 1.32 -0.70 6.26
N TYR A 88 0.79 -1.89 6.51
CA TYR A 88 1.55 -3.03 7.02
C TYR A 88 1.61 -4.05 5.90
N LEU A 89 2.82 -4.32 5.40
CA LEU A 89 3.03 -5.15 4.22
C LEU A 89 3.65 -6.48 4.60
N HIS A 90 3.23 -7.53 3.90
CA HIS A 90 4.00 -8.77 3.84
C HIS A 90 4.59 -8.86 2.44
N MET A 91 5.90 -9.07 2.38
CA MET A 91 6.63 -9.21 1.13
C MET A 91 7.23 -10.61 1.06
N ALA A 92 7.33 -11.13 -0.14
CA ALA A 92 7.95 -12.42 -0.39
C ALA A 92 8.87 -12.32 -1.59
N LYS A 93 9.88 -13.19 -1.63
CA LYS A 93 10.85 -13.21 -2.71
C LYS A 93 10.47 -14.27 -3.73
N PHE A 94 10.17 -13.85 -4.95
CA PHE A 94 9.82 -14.71 -6.07
C PHE A 94 10.89 -14.56 -7.15
N ASN A 95 11.54 -15.67 -7.51
CA ASN A 95 12.56 -15.67 -8.56
C ASN A 95 13.60 -14.58 -8.35
N GLY A 96 14.06 -14.42 -7.11
CA GLY A 96 15.07 -13.43 -6.74
C GLY A 96 14.57 -12.00 -6.59
N LYS A 97 13.26 -11.78 -6.70
CA LYS A 97 12.67 -10.44 -6.62
C LYS A 97 11.65 -10.35 -5.49
N TRP A 98 11.78 -9.30 -4.67
CA TRP A 98 10.84 -9.02 -3.58
C TRP A 98 9.58 -8.35 -4.13
N VAL A 99 8.41 -8.91 -3.78
CA VAL A 99 7.12 -8.35 -4.16
C VAL A 99 6.17 -8.35 -2.97
N ILE A 100 5.19 -7.47 -3.00
CA ILE A 100 4.17 -7.36 -1.94
C ILE A 100 3.08 -8.39 -2.20
N VAL A 101 2.78 -9.22 -1.19
CA VAL A 101 1.73 -10.24 -1.29
C VAL A 101 0.53 -9.93 -0.40
N ASN A 102 0.70 -9.16 0.68
CA ASN A 102 -0.39 -8.77 1.58
C ASN A 102 -0.20 -7.34 2.02
N VAL A 103 -1.31 -6.60 2.16
CA VAL A 103 -1.32 -5.27 2.78
C VAL A 103 -2.52 -5.19 3.70
N LEU A 104 -2.29 -4.77 4.95
CA LEU A 104 -3.34 -4.31 5.83
C LEU A 104 -3.04 -2.84 6.07
N TRP A 105 -4.02 -1.97 5.82
CA TRP A 105 -3.78 -0.55 5.96
C TRP A 105 -4.89 0.14 6.72
N GLU A 106 -4.59 1.30 7.25
CA GLU A 106 -5.53 2.09 8.01
C GLU A 106 -5.28 3.56 7.77
N LEU A 107 -6.35 4.32 7.61
CA LEU A 107 -6.26 5.76 7.42
C LEU A 107 -5.88 6.42 8.76
N LYS A 108 -5.05 7.46 8.68
CA LYS A 108 -4.74 8.27 9.85
C LYS A 108 -6.01 8.98 10.29
N PRO A 109 -6.17 9.24 11.61
CA PRO A 109 -7.31 10.03 12.10
C PRO A 109 -7.33 11.39 11.42
N GLN A 110 -8.52 11.81 11.00
CA GLN A 110 -8.68 13.12 10.38
C GLN A 110 -8.75 14.19 11.48
N LYS A 111 -8.01 15.26 11.26
CA LYS A 111 -8.08 16.43 12.15
C LYS A 111 -9.30 17.23 11.81
N GLN A 112 -10.04 17.58 12.83
CA GLN A 112 -11.19 18.47 12.70
C GLN A 112 -10.78 19.92 12.90
#